data_8221e60ed95273434187cd349961a34c
#
_entry.id   8221e60ed95273434187cd349961a34c
#
_cell.length_a   1.000
_cell.length_b   1.000
_cell.length_c   1.000
_cell.angle_alpha   90.00
_cell.angle_beta   90.00
_cell.angle_gamma   90.00
#
_symmetry.space_group_name_H-M   'P 1'
#
loop_
_entity.id
_entity.type
_entity.pdbx_description
1 polymer ?
#
loop_
_entity_poly.entity_id
_entity_poly.type
_entity_poly.pdbx_seq_one_letter_code
_entity_poly.pdbx_strand_id
1 'polypeptide(L)'
;VIMAAERPVDLINHTDLVLNLNTPCRMSDTSWIKPGKVFRSGLKQAEVMAGIDFAAERGIQYVHMDAGWYGPEMKMSSDATTVSPDKDLDIPALCKYAESKGIGLMVYVNQRALVQQLDSLLPLYKKWGLKGIKFGFVQIGNQYWSTWLHDAIRKCAEYEMMVDIHDEYRPTGFSRTYPNLMTQEGIGGNEEMPDATHNTILPYTRFLAGAGDYTLCYFNGRVKNTKAHQLAMAAVYYSPLQFMFWYDNPAMYKGEEELEFWKAIPTVWDESRALDGEIGEYIVQARRSGEEWFVGAMTNTEARTITLTTDFLKPGTKYRVNLYEDDDKLNTRTKVRTTHKKIKAGDKLTLKLKSSGGAALHFTPDK
;
A
#
# COMPACT_ATOMS: atom_id res chain seq x y z
N VAL A 1 16.00 12.03 -14.87
CA VAL A 1 16.29 10.66 -15.32
C VAL A 1 15.53 10.40 -16.60
N ILE A 2 16.15 9.80 -17.60
CA ILE A 2 15.50 9.28 -18.80
C ILE A 2 15.63 7.77 -18.75
N MET A 3 14.51 7.06 -18.86
CA MET A 3 14.43 5.61 -18.96
C MET A 3 13.91 5.24 -20.35
N ALA A 4 14.54 4.30 -21.02
CA ALA A 4 14.15 3.83 -22.34
C ALA A 4 14.17 2.30 -22.37
N ALA A 5 13.18 1.70 -23.00
CA ALA A 5 13.06 0.26 -23.17
C ALA A 5 12.36 -0.06 -24.50
N GLU A 6 12.47 -1.30 -24.98
CA GLU A 6 11.82 -1.73 -26.21
C GLU A 6 10.31 -1.93 -26.05
N ARG A 7 9.88 -2.40 -24.86
CA ARG A 7 8.45 -2.58 -24.51
C ARG A 7 8.13 -1.83 -23.22
N PRO A 8 6.90 -1.33 -23.04
CA PRO A 8 6.50 -0.63 -21.83
C PRO A 8 6.75 -1.42 -20.53
N VAL A 9 6.51 -2.73 -20.53
CA VAL A 9 6.73 -3.61 -19.36
C VAL A 9 8.19 -3.69 -18.94
N ASP A 10 9.13 -3.51 -19.86
CA ASP A 10 10.56 -3.58 -19.56
C ASP A 10 11.00 -2.36 -18.72
N LEU A 11 10.29 -1.23 -18.81
CA LEU A 11 10.52 -0.08 -17.90
C LEU A 11 10.23 -0.45 -16.44
N ILE A 12 9.15 -1.21 -16.20
CA ILE A 12 8.72 -1.59 -14.84
C ILE A 12 9.76 -2.53 -14.17
N ASN A 13 10.48 -3.30 -14.97
CA ASN A 13 11.51 -4.22 -14.48
C ASN A 13 12.82 -3.53 -14.06
N HIS A 14 12.93 -2.20 -14.23
CA HIS A 14 14.12 -1.39 -13.93
C HIS A 14 13.85 -0.23 -12.96
N THR A 15 12.96 -0.39 -12.02
CA THR A 15 12.60 0.65 -11.03
C THR A 15 13.71 0.96 -10.02
N ASP A 16 14.76 0.18 -9.95
CA ASP A 16 15.93 0.41 -9.12
C ASP A 16 16.82 1.58 -9.59
N LEU A 17 16.66 2.04 -10.84
CA LEU A 17 17.44 3.17 -11.38
C LEU A 17 17.36 4.42 -10.50
N VAL A 18 16.14 4.83 -10.08
CA VAL A 18 15.96 6.03 -9.26
C VAL A 18 16.58 5.85 -7.87
N LEU A 19 16.43 4.68 -7.28
CA LEU A 19 17.07 4.34 -6.01
C LEU A 19 18.60 4.44 -6.12
N ASN A 20 19.18 3.91 -7.18
CA ASN A 20 20.63 3.85 -7.39
C ASN A 20 21.28 5.23 -7.62
N LEU A 21 20.53 6.27 -7.89
CA LEU A 21 21.02 7.66 -7.92
C LEU A 21 21.24 8.26 -6.53
N ASN A 22 20.78 7.59 -5.47
CA ASN A 22 20.92 8.05 -4.10
C ASN A 22 22.02 7.28 -3.38
N THR A 23 22.58 7.90 -2.35
CA THR A 23 23.61 7.26 -1.52
C THR A 23 23.02 6.03 -0.80
N PRO A 24 23.84 4.99 -0.51
CA PRO A 24 23.39 3.87 0.31
C PRO A 24 22.87 4.30 1.67
N CYS A 25 22.18 3.39 2.36
CA CYS A 25 21.61 3.61 3.68
C CYS A 25 22.65 4.21 4.64
N ARG A 26 22.24 5.29 5.33
CA ARG A 26 23.07 6.00 6.33
C ARG A 26 22.70 5.66 7.77
N MET A 27 21.70 4.83 7.96
CA MET A 27 21.24 4.42 9.28
C MET A 27 22.08 3.24 9.77
N SER A 28 22.49 3.27 11.03
CA SER A 28 23.25 2.20 11.69
C SER A 28 22.36 1.02 12.07
N ASP A 29 21.09 1.26 12.36
CA ASP A 29 20.08 0.25 12.67
C ASP A 29 18.80 0.51 11.89
N THR A 30 18.39 -0.47 11.10
CA THR A 30 17.12 -0.48 10.36
C THR A 30 16.18 -1.60 10.85
N SER A 31 16.55 -2.32 11.89
CA SER A 31 15.81 -3.50 12.37
C SER A 31 14.40 -3.19 12.88
N TRP A 32 14.18 -1.95 13.29
CA TRP A 32 12.86 -1.44 13.74
C TRP A 32 11.92 -1.07 12.58
N ILE A 33 12.44 -0.89 11.36
CA ILE A 33 11.62 -0.61 10.16
C ILE A 33 10.95 -1.91 9.75
N LYS A 34 9.63 -1.96 9.83
CA LYS A 34 8.84 -3.15 9.51
C LYS A 34 7.82 -2.81 8.43
N PRO A 35 8.05 -3.24 7.19
CA PRO A 35 7.03 -3.12 6.14
C PRO A 35 5.74 -3.84 6.51
N GLY A 36 4.62 -3.33 6.03
CA GLY A 36 3.33 -3.95 6.34
C GLY A 36 2.13 -3.23 5.72
N LYS A 37 0.99 -3.87 5.88
CA LYS A 37 -0.32 -3.33 5.49
C LYS A 37 -0.84 -2.41 6.58
N VAL A 38 -1.57 -1.39 6.19
CA VAL A 38 -2.12 -0.37 7.09
C VAL A 38 -3.63 -0.28 6.90
N PHE A 39 -4.38 -0.34 7.99
CA PHE A 39 -5.82 -0.10 8.03
C PHE A 39 -6.10 1.31 8.55
N ARG A 40 -6.94 2.09 7.84
CA ARG A 40 -7.40 3.40 8.33
C ARG A 40 -8.62 3.23 9.22
N SER A 41 -8.51 3.61 10.50
CA SER A 41 -9.63 3.57 11.45
C SER A 41 -10.46 4.86 11.45
N GLY A 42 -11.64 4.82 12.07
CA GLY A 42 -12.31 6.01 12.53
C GLY A 42 -11.57 6.68 13.70
N LEU A 43 -12.10 7.81 14.20
CA LEU A 43 -11.46 8.64 15.22
C LEU A 43 -12.21 8.63 16.57
N LYS A 44 -12.79 7.48 16.93
CA LYS A 44 -13.32 7.20 18.28
C LYS A 44 -12.57 6.03 18.90
N GLN A 45 -12.42 6.05 20.22
CA GLN A 45 -11.71 4.98 20.95
C GLN A 45 -12.18 3.59 20.52
N ALA A 46 -13.49 3.35 20.51
CA ALA A 46 -14.07 2.06 20.12
C ALA A 46 -13.83 1.70 18.65
N GLU A 47 -13.81 2.68 17.75
CA GLU A 47 -13.56 2.45 16.31
C GLU A 47 -12.10 2.06 16.06
N VAL A 48 -11.16 2.70 16.78
CA VAL A 48 -9.73 2.34 16.68
C VAL A 48 -9.51 0.94 17.25
N MET A 49 -10.11 0.60 18.40
CA MET A 49 -10.02 -0.76 18.98
C MET A 49 -10.57 -1.82 18.01
N ALA A 50 -11.75 -1.58 17.43
CA ALA A 50 -12.32 -2.48 16.41
C ALA A 50 -11.42 -2.61 15.18
N GLY A 51 -10.76 -1.52 14.76
CA GLY A 51 -9.76 -1.52 13.68
C GLY A 51 -8.53 -2.36 14.03
N ILE A 52 -8.06 -2.30 15.27
CA ILE A 52 -6.93 -3.10 15.76
C ILE A 52 -7.28 -4.60 15.76
N ASP A 53 -8.48 -4.98 16.24
CA ASP A 53 -8.92 -6.36 16.23
C ASP A 53 -9.08 -6.89 14.81
N PHE A 54 -9.66 -6.10 13.91
CA PHE A 54 -9.77 -6.43 12.49
C PHE A 54 -8.40 -6.58 11.83
N ALA A 55 -7.48 -5.68 12.11
CA ALA A 55 -6.12 -5.73 11.58
C ALA A 55 -5.41 -7.04 12.01
N ALA A 56 -5.51 -7.41 13.29
CA ALA A 56 -4.94 -8.64 13.81
C ALA A 56 -5.55 -9.89 13.14
N GLU A 57 -6.88 -9.93 12.97
CA GLU A 57 -7.56 -11.04 12.28
C GLU A 57 -7.17 -11.14 10.79
N ARG A 58 -7.00 -10.00 10.13
CA ARG A 58 -6.78 -9.93 8.67
C ARG A 58 -5.30 -9.88 8.27
N GLY A 59 -4.36 -10.08 9.20
CA GLY A 59 -2.93 -10.05 8.90
C GLY A 59 -2.45 -8.68 8.41
N ILE A 60 -3.02 -7.62 8.96
CA ILE A 60 -2.62 -6.21 8.74
C ILE A 60 -1.73 -5.80 9.90
N GLN A 61 -0.62 -5.15 9.64
CA GLN A 61 0.41 -4.87 10.66
C GLN A 61 0.17 -3.56 11.41
N TYR A 62 -0.54 -2.62 10.78
CA TYR A 62 -0.70 -1.27 11.34
C TYR A 62 -2.14 -0.78 11.27
N VAL A 63 -2.52 0.04 12.24
CA VAL A 63 -3.73 0.85 12.20
C VAL A 63 -3.34 2.32 12.21
N HIS A 64 -3.96 3.09 11.34
CA HIS A 64 -3.72 4.51 11.16
C HIS A 64 -4.92 5.34 11.59
N MET A 65 -4.68 6.32 12.45
CA MET A 65 -5.60 7.39 12.77
C MET A 65 -5.29 8.59 11.88
N ASP A 66 -6.21 8.86 10.95
CA ASP A 66 -6.05 9.90 9.93
C ASP A 66 -6.37 11.31 10.47
N ALA A 67 -6.40 12.30 9.58
CA ALA A 67 -6.65 13.71 9.86
C ALA A 67 -7.82 13.95 10.83
N GLY A 68 -7.68 14.95 11.71
CA GLY A 68 -8.72 15.38 12.66
C GLY A 68 -8.59 14.85 14.09
N TRP A 69 -7.64 13.99 14.40
CA TRP A 69 -7.50 13.47 15.77
C TRP A 69 -7.00 14.53 16.77
N TYR A 70 -6.22 15.51 16.33
CA TYR A 70 -5.73 16.63 17.16
C TYR A 70 -6.46 17.96 16.87
N GLY A 71 -7.56 17.92 16.11
CA GLY A 71 -8.37 19.07 15.72
C GLY A 71 -8.20 19.45 14.24
N PRO A 72 -8.65 20.66 13.87
CA PRO A 72 -8.60 21.11 12.48
C PRO A 72 -7.17 21.35 12.00
N GLU A 73 -6.67 20.55 11.06
CA GLU A 73 -5.29 20.57 10.59
C GLU A 73 -4.88 21.93 10.00
N MET A 74 -5.83 22.64 9.38
CA MET A 74 -5.58 23.94 8.72
C MET A 74 -5.51 25.13 9.69
N LYS A 75 -5.79 24.93 10.97
CA LYS A 75 -5.69 25.99 11.98
C LYS A 75 -4.30 26.02 12.61
N MET A 76 -3.70 27.23 12.66
CA MET A 76 -2.40 27.44 13.29
C MET A 76 -2.39 27.15 14.80
N SER A 77 -3.56 27.18 15.45
CA SER A 77 -3.73 26.87 16.87
C SER A 77 -3.89 25.37 17.17
N SER A 78 -3.96 24.50 16.15
CA SER A 78 -4.05 23.07 16.38
C SER A 78 -2.73 22.53 16.88
N ASP A 79 -2.80 21.72 17.93
CA ASP A 79 -1.66 21.18 18.66
C ASP A 79 -1.63 19.66 18.56
N ALA A 80 -0.70 19.14 17.75
CA ALA A 80 -0.53 17.70 17.54
C ALA A 80 0.17 16.98 18.72
N THR A 81 0.51 17.70 19.80
CA THR A 81 0.95 17.08 21.04
C THR A 81 -0.21 16.61 21.91
N THR A 82 -1.45 16.97 21.57
CA THR A 82 -2.66 16.64 22.33
C THR A 82 -3.78 16.13 21.44
N VAL A 83 -4.63 15.29 21.98
CA VAL A 83 -5.88 14.89 21.32
C VAL A 83 -6.88 16.04 21.41
N SER A 84 -7.64 16.25 20.33
CA SER A 84 -8.69 17.27 20.32
C SER A 84 -9.75 17.00 21.41
N PRO A 85 -10.23 18.03 22.13
CA PRO A 85 -11.20 17.86 23.22
C PRO A 85 -12.55 17.23 22.82
N ASP A 86 -12.88 17.24 21.53
CA ASP A 86 -14.10 16.62 20.99
C ASP A 86 -13.92 15.12 20.65
N LYS A 87 -12.72 14.57 20.87
CA LYS A 87 -12.40 13.15 20.66
C LYS A 87 -12.23 12.42 21.97
N ASP A 88 -12.65 11.16 22.01
CA ASP A 88 -12.52 10.28 23.17
C ASP A 88 -11.27 9.37 23.10
N LEU A 89 -10.22 9.80 22.37
CA LEU A 89 -9.04 9.00 22.11
C LEU A 89 -8.02 9.06 23.24
N ASP A 90 -7.63 7.92 23.77
CA ASP A 90 -6.44 7.74 24.61
C ASP A 90 -5.36 7.00 23.79
N ILE A 91 -4.50 7.78 23.11
CA ILE A 91 -3.48 7.22 22.20
C ILE A 91 -2.51 6.30 22.94
N PRO A 92 -1.97 6.63 24.13
CA PRO A 92 -1.12 5.71 24.89
C PRO A 92 -1.81 4.38 25.24
N ALA A 93 -3.09 4.41 25.64
CA ALA A 93 -3.84 3.19 25.91
C ALA A 93 -4.10 2.37 24.63
N LEU A 94 -4.42 3.04 23.52
CA LEU A 94 -4.58 2.41 22.20
C LEU A 94 -3.28 1.77 21.73
N CYS A 95 -2.12 2.42 21.89
CA CYS A 95 -0.81 1.84 21.57
C CYS A 95 -0.54 0.55 22.35
N LYS A 96 -0.81 0.53 23.67
CA LYS A 96 -0.67 -0.68 24.49
C LYS A 96 -1.63 -1.79 24.04
N TYR A 97 -2.87 -1.44 23.72
CA TYR A 97 -3.85 -2.41 23.22
C TYR A 97 -3.39 -3.00 21.89
N ALA A 98 -2.95 -2.16 20.94
CA ALA A 98 -2.43 -2.58 19.65
C ALA A 98 -1.20 -3.50 19.80
N GLU A 99 -0.24 -3.12 20.66
CA GLU A 99 0.94 -3.93 20.96
C GLU A 99 0.57 -5.31 21.50
N SER A 100 -0.44 -5.42 22.38
CA SER A 100 -0.95 -6.70 22.89
C SER A 100 -1.50 -7.63 21.79
N LYS A 101 -1.86 -7.08 20.64
CA LYS A 101 -2.34 -7.80 19.45
C LYS A 101 -1.27 -7.94 18.35
N GLY A 102 -0.05 -7.46 18.60
CA GLY A 102 1.02 -7.43 17.61
C GLY A 102 0.83 -6.38 16.49
N ILE A 103 0.02 -5.35 16.74
CA ILE A 103 -0.31 -4.27 15.80
C ILE A 103 0.42 -2.98 16.20
N GLY A 104 0.94 -2.25 15.21
CA GLY A 104 1.48 -0.90 15.40
C GLY A 104 0.44 0.18 15.13
N LEU A 105 0.51 1.31 15.85
CA LEU A 105 -0.29 2.48 15.54
C LEU A 105 0.51 3.56 14.82
N MET A 106 -0.14 4.23 13.89
CA MET A 106 0.37 5.38 13.14
C MET A 106 -0.63 6.52 13.20
N VAL A 107 -0.16 7.74 13.06
CA VAL A 107 -1.00 8.95 13.08
C VAL A 107 -0.70 9.86 11.91
N TYR A 108 -1.70 10.59 11.47
CA TYR A 108 -1.55 11.71 10.54
C TYR A 108 -1.10 12.97 11.27
N VAL A 109 -0.20 13.75 10.67
CA VAL A 109 0.12 15.11 11.12
C VAL A 109 0.31 16.02 9.89
N ASN A 110 -0.37 17.15 9.90
CA ASN A 110 -0.23 18.17 8.84
C ASN A 110 1.17 18.79 8.87
N GLN A 111 1.75 19.05 7.71
CA GLN A 111 3.09 19.67 7.61
C GLN A 111 3.23 20.95 8.45
N ARG A 112 2.19 21.77 8.53
CA ARG A 112 2.22 22.99 9.33
C ARG A 112 2.46 22.72 10.81
N ALA A 113 1.79 21.71 11.37
CA ALA A 113 2.03 21.28 12.74
C ALA A 113 3.44 20.68 12.89
N LEU A 114 3.88 19.87 11.91
CA LEU A 114 5.23 19.30 11.90
C LEU A 114 6.32 20.38 11.87
N VAL A 115 6.16 21.43 11.07
CA VAL A 115 7.13 22.55 11.00
C VAL A 115 7.28 23.23 12.36
N GLN A 116 6.19 23.37 13.11
CA GLN A 116 6.20 24.04 14.42
C GLN A 116 6.61 23.14 15.57
N GLN A 117 6.29 21.84 15.51
CA GLN A 117 6.27 20.97 16.67
C GLN A 117 7.09 19.69 16.54
N LEU A 118 7.76 19.43 15.39
CA LEU A 118 8.43 18.14 15.13
C LEU A 118 9.34 17.71 16.28
N ASP A 119 10.13 18.64 16.82
CA ASP A 119 11.10 18.35 17.88
C ASP A 119 10.42 17.98 19.23
N SER A 120 9.18 18.41 19.46
CA SER A 120 8.39 18.03 20.62
C SER A 120 7.52 16.80 20.36
N LEU A 121 7.06 16.61 19.13
CA LEU A 121 6.23 15.47 18.74
C LEU A 121 6.99 14.15 18.78
N LEU A 122 8.20 14.11 18.24
CA LEU A 122 8.95 12.86 18.08
C LEU A 122 9.22 12.14 19.41
N PRO A 123 9.78 12.79 20.45
CA PRO A 123 9.95 12.15 21.76
C PRO A 123 8.63 11.76 22.41
N LEU A 124 7.56 12.56 22.21
CA LEU A 124 6.24 12.27 22.75
C LEU A 124 5.62 11.04 22.06
N TYR A 125 5.67 10.96 20.72
CA TYR A 125 5.13 9.84 19.96
C TYR A 125 5.88 8.55 20.22
N LYS A 126 7.21 8.62 20.37
CA LYS A 126 8.01 7.49 20.82
C LYS A 126 7.57 7.00 22.20
N LYS A 127 7.35 7.92 23.15
CA LYS A 127 6.84 7.60 24.49
C LYS A 127 5.43 7.00 24.46
N TRP A 128 4.56 7.43 23.56
CA TRP A 128 3.22 6.85 23.39
C TRP A 128 3.27 5.44 22.78
N GLY A 129 4.33 5.11 22.04
CA GLY A 129 4.50 3.82 21.38
C GLY A 129 4.07 3.80 19.91
N LEU A 130 3.84 4.99 19.30
CA LEU A 130 3.55 5.12 17.87
C LEU A 130 4.71 4.58 17.02
N LYS A 131 4.39 4.04 15.84
CA LYS A 131 5.34 3.41 14.91
C LYS A 131 5.62 4.24 13.66
N GLY A 132 4.82 5.24 13.39
CA GLY A 132 5.01 6.09 12.22
C GLY A 132 4.06 7.28 12.15
N ILE A 133 4.38 8.17 11.23
CA ILE A 133 3.64 9.40 10.97
C ILE A 133 3.36 9.50 9.48
N LYS A 134 2.10 9.80 9.14
CA LYS A 134 1.69 10.24 7.81
C LYS A 134 1.73 11.76 7.77
N PHE A 135 2.60 12.32 6.94
CA PHE A 135 2.70 13.75 6.71
C PHE A 135 1.66 14.18 5.69
N GLY A 136 0.80 15.11 6.03
CA GLY A 136 -0.21 15.60 5.10
C GLY A 136 -0.10 17.09 4.79
N PHE A 137 -0.68 17.48 3.67
CA PHE A 137 -0.64 18.82 3.08
C PHE A 137 0.77 19.37 2.95
N VAL A 138 1.67 18.52 2.43
CA VAL A 138 3.08 18.88 2.28
C VAL A 138 3.29 19.84 1.12
N GLN A 139 4.12 20.84 1.35
CA GLN A 139 4.59 21.77 0.30
C GLN A 139 5.85 21.20 -0.34
N ILE A 140 5.90 21.27 -1.66
CA ILE A 140 7.02 20.84 -2.49
C ILE A 140 7.36 21.90 -3.52
N GLY A 141 8.29 21.62 -4.43
CA GLY A 141 8.57 22.42 -5.61
C GLY A 141 9.65 23.48 -5.45
N ASN A 142 10.11 23.74 -4.23
CA ASN A 142 11.29 24.58 -4.01
C ASN A 142 12.32 23.87 -3.11
N GLN A 143 13.54 24.39 -3.11
CA GLN A 143 14.66 23.79 -2.36
C GLN A 143 14.41 23.80 -0.85
N TYR A 144 13.79 24.84 -0.30
CA TYR A 144 13.53 24.95 1.12
C TYR A 144 12.65 23.80 1.63
N TRP A 145 11.50 23.58 0.99
CA TRP A 145 10.58 22.53 1.40
C TRP A 145 11.12 21.11 1.14
N SER A 146 11.85 20.92 0.04
CA SER A 146 12.50 19.63 -0.23
C SER A 146 13.58 19.32 0.82
N THR A 147 14.37 20.31 1.21
CA THR A 147 15.38 20.17 2.28
C THR A 147 14.70 19.88 3.62
N TRP A 148 13.67 20.64 3.95
CA TRP A 148 12.91 20.48 5.18
C TRP A 148 12.33 19.05 5.31
N LEU A 149 11.70 18.52 4.23
CA LEU A 149 11.17 17.16 4.21
C LEU A 149 12.25 16.12 4.44
N HIS A 150 13.41 16.25 3.79
CA HIS A 150 14.54 15.35 4.02
C HIS A 150 15.07 15.42 5.46
N ASP A 151 15.12 16.61 6.06
CA ASP A 151 15.51 16.80 7.45
C ASP A 151 14.49 16.19 8.41
N ALA A 152 13.20 16.36 8.15
CA ALA A 152 12.13 15.77 8.92
C ALA A 152 12.17 14.23 8.88
N ILE A 153 12.41 13.62 7.70
CA ILE A 153 12.57 12.17 7.56
C ILE A 153 13.77 11.67 8.39
N ARG A 154 14.91 12.38 8.35
CA ARG A 154 16.09 12.04 9.16
C ARG A 154 15.80 12.10 10.66
N LYS A 155 15.15 13.18 11.13
CA LYS A 155 14.72 13.30 12.51
C LYS A 155 13.78 12.19 12.94
N CYS A 156 12.80 11.82 12.08
CA CYS A 156 11.92 10.69 12.35
C CYS A 156 12.70 9.38 12.54
N ALA A 157 13.77 9.16 11.77
CA ALA A 157 14.63 7.98 11.92
C ALA A 157 15.30 7.92 13.30
N GLU A 158 15.72 9.05 13.86
CA GLU A 158 16.35 9.13 15.20
C GLU A 158 15.41 8.67 16.33
N TYR A 159 14.09 8.76 16.09
CA TYR A 159 13.05 8.33 17.03
C TYR A 159 12.37 7.02 16.61
N GLU A 160 12.90 6.30 15.63
CA GLU A 160 12.34 5.06 15.09
C GLU A 160 10.90 5.23 14.59
N MET A 161 10.63 6.33 13.87
CA MET A 161 9.36 6.62 13.23
C MET A 161 9.41 6.36 11.73
N MET A 162 8.56 5.47 11.25
CA MET A 162 8.30 5.31 9.81
C MET A 162 7.50 6.50 9.28
N VAL A 163 7.72 6.83 8.01
CA VAL A 163 7.12 7.99 7.37
C VAL A 163 6.40 7.58 6.11
N ASP A 164 5.16 8.04 5.98
CA ASP A 164 4.41 8.17 4.74
C ASP A 164 4.24 9.65 4.43
N ILE A 165 4.42 10.08 3.18
CA ILE A 165 4.24 11.48 2.78
C ILE A 165 3.13 11.57 1.75
N HIS A 166 2.07 12.29 2.07
CA HIS A 166 0.93 12.51 1.20
C HIS A 166 1.06 13.72 0.29
N ASP A 167 0.01 13.97 -0.46
CA ASP A 167 -0.17 15.04 -1.44
C ASP A 167 0.81 14.93 -2.63
N GLU A 168 1.46 16.01 -3.03
CA GLU A 168 2.20 16.05 -4.28
C GLU A 168 3.65 15.53 -4.21
N TYR A 169 4.12 15.05 -3.06
CA TYR A 169 5.49 14.54 -2.93
C TYR A 169 5.66 13.25 -3.74
N ARG A 170 6.62 13.28 -4.66
CA ARG A 170 6.96 12.14 -5.52
C ARG A 170 8.28 11.51 -5.11
N PRO A 171 8.44 10.17 -5.27
CA PRO A 171 9.69 9.51 -4.92
C PRO A 171 10.88 10.07 -5.70
N THR A 172 11.98 10.28 -4.97
CA THR A 172 13.27 10.71 -5.50
C THR A 172 14.35 9.66 -5.31
N GLY A 173 13.99 8.49 -4.75
CA GLY A 173 14.92 7.45 -4.34
C GLY A 173 15.54 7.68 -2.96
N PHE A 174 15.15 8.72 -2.23
CA PHE A 174 15.68 9.05 -0.89
C PHE A 174 15.45 7.94 0.14
N SER A 175 14.45 7.08 -0.06
CA SER A 175 14.20 5.87 0.73
C SER A 175 15.37 4.87 0.71
N ARG A 176 16.27 4.90 -0.29
CA ARG A 176 17.51 4.12 -0.25
C ARG A 176 18.46 4.59 0.85
N THR A 177 18.51 5.90 1.09
CA THR A 177 19.39 6.52 2.09
C THR A 177 18.75 6.49 3.48
N TYR A 178 17.44 6.73 3.55
CA TYR A 178 16.63 6.70 4.76
C TYR A 178 15.40 5.81 4.56
N PRO A 179 15.54 4.49 4.77
CA PRO A 179 14.46 3.52 4.49
C PRO A 179 13.25 3.62 5.42
N ASN A 180 13.29 4.46 6.44
CA ASN A 180 12.10 4.84 7.21
C ASN A 180 11.10 5.69 6.41
N LEU A 181 11.49 6.29 5.28
CA LEU A 181 10.56 6.82 4.27
C LEU A 181 9.98 5.63 3.49
N MET A 182 8.84 5.14 3.93
CA MET A 182 8.28 3.88 3.47
C MET A 182 7.47 4.03 2.19
N THR A 183 6.67 5.07 2.10
CA THR A 183 5.78 5.30 0.94
C THR A 183 5.46 6.78 0.77
N GLN A 184 4.93 7.14 -0.40
CA GLN A 184 4.52 8.50 -0.71
C GLN A 184 3.31 8.48 -1.64
N GLU A 185 2.44 9.47 -1.51
CA GLU A 185 1.34 9.63 -2.45
C GLU A 185 1.85 10.15 -3.82
N GLY A 186 1.67 11.40 -4.16
CA GLY A 186 1.99 11.94 -5.48
C GLY A 186 1.29 11.17 -6.62
N ILE A 187 0.08 10.71 -6.36
CA ILE A 187 -0.76 9.82 -7.17
C ILE A 187 -2.22 10.26 -7.02
N GLY A 188 -3.00 10.22 -8.09
CA GLY A 188 -4.46 10.19 -7.97
C GLY A 188 -4.91 8.78 -7.53
N GLY A 189 -4.98 8.55 -6.21
CA GLY A 189 -5.38 7.27 -5.62
C GLY A 189 -6.90 7.14 -5.41
N ASN A 190 -7.33 6.15 -4.61
CA ASN A 190 -8.75 5.96 -4.33
C ASN A 190 -9.38 7.09 -3.48
N GLU A 191 -8.64 8.04 -3.00
CA GLU A 191 -9.21 9.27 -2.45
C GLU A 191 -9.97 10.06 -3.52
N GLU A 192 -9.47 10.06 -4.75
CA GLU A 192 -10.08 10.71 -5.92
C GLU A 192 -10.95 9.78 -6.77
N MET A 193 -10.98 8.48 -6.46
CA MET A 193 -11.73 7.45 -7.20
C MET A 193 -11.49 7.49 -8.71
N PRO A 194 -10.25 7.31 -9.19
CA PRO A 194 -9.93 7.29 -10.61
C PRO A 194 -10.54 6.07 -11.31
N ASP A 195 -10.59 6.11 -12.63
CA ASP A 195 -11.06 4.99 -13.44
C ASP A 195 -9.96 3.92 -13.68
N ALA A 196 -10.35 2.82 -14.30
CA ALA A 196 -9.44 1.72 -14.58
C ALA A 196 -8.36 2.07 -15.63
N THR A 197 -8.61 3.04 -16.52
CA THR A 197 -7.60 3.51 -17.48
C THR A 197 -6.47 4.23 -16.74
N HIS A 198 -6.79 5.14 -15.82
CA HIS A 198 -5.79 5.77 -14.95
C HIS A 198 -4.97 4.71 -14.20
N ASN A 199 -5.64 3.68 -13.68
CA ASN A 199 -4.99 2.62 -12.94
C ASN A 199 -3.97 1.83 -13.76
N THR A 200 -4.20 1.64 -15.06
CA THR A 200 -3.28 0.94 -15.96
C THR A 200 -2.16 1.83 -16.52
N ILE A 201 -2.23 3.16 -16.29
CA ILE A 201 -1.14 4.10 -16.62
C ILE A 201 -0.10 4.15 -15.49
N LEU A 202 -0.53 4.11 -14.24
CA LEU A 202 0.34 4.34 -13.07
C LEU A 202 1.56 3.40 -12.98
N PRO A 203 1.48 2.09 -13.27
CA PRO A 203 2.63 1.19 -13.24
C PRO A 203 3.77 1.63 -14.17
N TYR A 204 3.41 2.22 -15.31
CA TYR A 204 4.35 2.64 -16.36
C TYR A 204 4.84 4.09 -16.21
N THR A 205 4.35 4.81 -15.23
CA THR A 205 4.67 6.23 -15.00
C THR A 205 5.09 6.46 -13.55
N ARG A 206 4.13 6.68 -12.66
CA ARG A 206 4.38 7.05 -11.27
C ARG A 206 5.18 6.01 -10.49
N PHE A 207 4.87 4.72 -10.66
CA PHE A 207 5.56 3.64 -9.94
C PHE A 207 6.98 3.34 -10.44
N LEU A 208 7.38 3.88 -11.59
CA LEU A 208 8.77 3.83 -12.03
C LEU A 208 9.69 4.66 -11.13
N ALA A 209 9.16 5.68 -10.46
CA ALA A 209 9.90 6.52 -9.54
C ALA A 209 10.07 5.89 -8.14
N GLY A 210 9.22 4.94 -7.77
CA GLY A 210 9.28 4.26 -6.47
C GLY A 210 7.90 4.01 -5.87
N ALA A 211 7.89 3.67 -4.57
CA ALA A 211 6.71 3.33 -3.80
C ALA A 211 5.58 4.37 -3.90
N GLY A 212 4.33 3.91 -3.81
CA GLY A 212 3.17 4.78 -3.85
C GLY A 212 2.06 4.36 -2.93
N ASP A 213 1.55 5.29 -2.10
CA ASP A 213 0.33 5.09 -1.33
C ASP A 213 -0.87 5.40 -2.22
N TYR A 214 -1.59 4.34 -2.60
CA TYR A 214 -2.77 4.43 -3.46
C TYR A 214 -4.09 4.42 -2.67
N THR A 215 -4.06 4.15 -1.39
CA THR A 215 -5.25 4.10 -0.53
C THR A 215 -6.31 3.10 -1.02
N LEU A 216 -5.93 1.81 -1.13
CA LEU A 216 -6.80 0.76 -1.66
C LEU A 216 -8.13 0.67 -0.88
N CYS A 217 -9.25 0.59 -1.61
CA CYS A 217 -10.60 0.40 -1.07
C CYS A 217 -11.17 -0.93 -1.53
N TYR A 218 -12.06 -1.54 -0.74
CA TYR A 218 -12.72 -2.77 -1.18
C TYR A 218 -14.25 -2.63 -1.24
N PHE A 219 -14.87 -2.21 -0.17
CA PHE A 219 -16.34 -2.18 -0.09
C PHE A 219 -16.95 -0.85 -0.52
N ASN A 220 -16.18 0.21 -0.60
CA ASN A 220 -16.68 1.54 -0.94
C ASN A 220 -17.37 1.55 -2.31
N GLY A 221 -18.62 2.04 -2.35
CA GLY A 221 -19.44 2.07 -3.57
C GLY A 221 -19.04 3.11 -4.61
N ARG A 222 -18.11 4.02 -4.29
CA ARG A 222 -17.60 5.04 -5.24
C ARG A 222 -16.51 4.49 -6.16
N VAL A 223 -15.90 3.34 -5.83
CA VAL A 223 -14.86 2.68 -6.63
C VAL A 223 -15.39 2.40 -8.03
N LYS A 224 -14.66 2.82 -9.06
CA LYS A 224 -15.07 2.76 -10.48
C LYS A 224 -14.57 1.51 -11.22
N ASN A 225 -13.96 0.59 -10.51
CA ASN A 225 -13.48 -0.68 -11.04
C ASN A 225 -14.04 -1.85 -10.23
N THR A 226 -13.78 -3.08 -10.67
CA THR A 226 -14.31 -4.27 -10.01
C THR A 226 -13.55 -4.62 -8.73
N LYS A 227 -14.12 -5.54 -7.93
CA LYS A 227 -13.46 -6.03 -6.71
C LYS A 227 -12.20 -6.86 -7.03
N ALA A 228 -12.21 -7.63 -8.12
CA ALA A 228 -11.02 -8.36 -8.57
C ALA A 228 -9.91 -7.39 -9.04
N HIS A 229 -10.25 -6.23 -9.62
CA HIS A 229 -9.30 -5.18 -9.95
C HIS A 229 -8.65 -4.61 -8.68
N GLN A 230 -9.44 -4.30 -7.63
CA GLN A 230 -8.91 -3.82 -6.35
C GLN A 230 -8.00 -4.87 -5.67
N LEU A 231 -8.34 -6.17 -5.76
CA LEU A 231 -7.46 -7.24 -5.28
C LEU A 231 -6.12 -7.22 -6.00
N ALA A 232 -6.15 -7.16 -7.34
CA ALA A 232 -4.96 -7.18 -8.19
C ALA A 232 -4.02 -5.99 -7.94
N MET A 233 -4.56 -4.81 -7.63
CA MET A 233 -3.77 -3.61 -7.33
C MET A 233 -2.72 -3.84 -6.23
N ALA A 234 -3.04 -4.65 -5.21
CA ALA A 234 -2.11 -4.93 -4.12
C ALA A 234 -0.84 -5.65 -4.57
N ALA A 235 -0.90 -6.42 -5.66
CA ALA A 235 0.27 -7.05 -6.27
C ALA A 235 0.93 -6.15 -7.33
N VAL A 236 0.17 -5.30 -8.01
CA VAL A 236 0.69 -4.42 -9.07
C VAL A 236 1.38 -3.20 -8.49
N TYR A 237 0.77 -2.53 -7.52
CA TYR A 237 1.30 -1.30 -6.92
C TYR A 237 2.27 -1.61 -5.78
N TYR A 238 3.46 -1.07 -5.88
CA TYR A 238 4.49 -1.25 -4.86
C TYR A 238 4.36 -0.21 -3.77
N SER A 239 4.21 -0.66 -2.54
CA SER A 239 4.26 0.18 -1.35
C SER A 239 4.70 -0.65 -0.14
N PRO A 240 5.86 -0.37 0.49
CA PRO A 240 6.27 -1.03 1.74
C PRO A 240 5.32 -0.80 2.91
N LEU A 241 4.61 0.34 2.93
CA LEU A 241 3.43 0.57 3.77
C LEU A 241 2.21 0.68 2.85
N GLN A 242 1.45 -0.40 2.72
CA GLN A 242 0.32 -0.44 1.79
C GLN A 242 -1.00 -0.22 2.53
N PHE A 243 -1.59 0.96 2.34
CA PHE A 243 -2.88 1.28 2.91
C PHE A 243 -3.99 0.52 2.20
N MET A 244 -4.79 -0.21 2.98
CA MET A 244 -5.89 -1.05 2.52
C MET A 244 -7.16 -0.73 3.30
N PHE A 245 -8.32 -0.96 2.67
CA PHE A 245 -9.63 -0.66 3.26
C PHE A 245 -9.80 0.82 3.64
N TRP A 246 -9.25 1.74 2.83
CA TRP A 246 -9.12 3.16 3.16
C TRP A 246 -10.43 3.83 3.61
N TYR A 247 -11.53 3.62 2.86
CA TYR A 247 -12.86 4.12 3.21
C TYR A 247 -13.81 3.01 3.70
N ASP A 248 -13.26 1.87 4.07
CA ASP A 248 -14.03 0.74 4.56
C ASP A 248 -13.98 0.70 6.09
N ASN A 249 -14.87 -0.06 6.71
CA ASN A 249 -14.82 -0.32 8.14
C ASN A 249 -14.94 -1.82 8.43
N PRO A 250 -14.51 -2.29 9.62
CA PRO A 250 -14.52 -3.72 9.94
C PRO A 250 -15.88 -4.39 9.80
N ALA A 251 -16.98 -3.66 10.08
CA ALA A 251 -18.33 -4.21 9.98
C ALA A 251 -18.78 -4.51 8.54
N MET A 252 -18.07 -3.97 7.54
CA MET A 252 -18.34 -4.27 6.13
C MET A 252 -17.86 -5.66 5.73
N TYR A 253 -16.84 -6.22 6.36
CA TYR A 253 -16.37 -7.58 6.11
C TYR A 253 -17.39 -8.62 6.61
N LYS A 254 -17.73 -9.58 5.76
CA LYS A 254 -18.71 -10.64 6.06
C LYS A 254 -18.15 -12.05 5.76
N GLY A 255 -16.83 -12.19 5.72
CA GLY A 255 -16.17 -13.46 5.43
C GLY A 255 -15.94 -13.69 3.94
N GLU A 256 -15.76 -12.65 3.16
CA GLU A 256 -15.46 -12.74 1.72
C GLU A 256 -14.15 -13.52 1.52
N GLU A 257 -14.27 -14.68 0.86
CA GLU A 257 -13.17 -15.63 0.66
C GLU A 257 -12.00 -15.02 -0.13
N GLU A 258 -12.31 -14.21 -1.10
CA GLU A 258 -11.31 -13.56 -1.96
C GLU A 258 -10.38 -12.60 -1.20
N LEU A 259 -10.79 -12.11 -0.04
CA LEU A 259 -9.96 -11.28 0.83
C LEU A 259 -8.84 -12.06 1.53
N GLU A 260 -8.81 -13.38 1.42
CA GLU A 260 -7.65 -14.18 1.80
C GLU A 260 -6.42 -13.83 0.96
N PHE A 261 -6.61 -13.31 -0.28
CA PHE A 261 -5.51 -12.76 -1.06
C PHE A 261 -4.87 -11.54 -0.37
N TRP A 262 -5.67 -10.58 0.10
CA TRP A 262 -5.15 -9.42 0.83
C TRP A 262 -4.60 -9.78 2.21
N LYS A 263 -5.10 -10.84 2.82
CA LYS A 263 -4.54 -11.37 4.07
C LYS A 263 -3.14 -11.92 3.86
N ALA A 264 -2.95 -12.72 2.80
CA ALA A 264 -1.71 -13.42 2.52
C ALA A 264 -0.61 -12.52 1.92
N ILE A 265 -0.99 -11.53 1.07
CA ILE A 265 -0.03 -10.76 0.31
C ILE A 265 0.91 -9.94 1.22
N PRO A 266 2.25 -10.01 1.01
CA PRO A 266 3.20 -9.12 1.68
C PRO A 266 3.29 -7.76 0.97
N THR A 267 4.06 -6.84 1.54
CA THR A 267 4.26 -5.49 0.97
C THR A 267 5.67 -5.25 0.43
N VAL A 268 6.59 -6.18 0.67
CA VAL A 268 7.96 -6.20 0.13
C VAL A 268 8.25 -7.53 -0.53
N TRP A 269 9.19 -7.53 -1.48
CA TRP A 269 9.35 -8.61 -2.44
C TRP A 269 10.80 -8.99 -2.64
N ASP A 270 11.07 -10.30 -2.75
CA ASP A 270 12.38 -10.81 -3.16
C ASP A 270 12.59 -10.65 -4.66
N GLU A 271 11.49 -10.66 -5.43
CA GLU A 271 11.53 -10.55 -6.89
C GLU A 271 10.24 -9.92 -7.42
N SER A 272 10.38 -9.12 -8.48
CA SER A 272 9.26 -8.51 -9.20
C SER A 272 9.48 -8.61 -10.70
N ARG A 273 8.45 -9.06 -11.43
CA ARG A 273 8.48 -9.19 -12.90
C ARG A 273 7.18 -8.66 -13.50
N ALA A 274 7.27 -7.62 -14.33
CA ALA A 274 6.17 -7.29 -15.22
C ALA A 274 6.23 -8.31 -16.38
N LEU A 275 5.17 -9.10 -16.50
CA LEU A 275 5.13 -10.23 -17.45
C LEU A 275 4.59 -9.81 -18.80
N ASP A 276 3.55 -8.97 -18.80
CA ASP A 276 2.86 -8.51 -20.00
C ASP A 276 2.11 -7.21 -19.71
N GLY A 277 1.89 -6.38 -20.73
CA GLY A 277 1.07 -5.17 -20.59
C GLY A 277 1.40 -4.07 -21.57
N GLU A 278 0.43 -3.14 -21.69
CA GLU A 278 0.50 -1.93 -22.51
C GLU A 278 0.00 -0.74 -21.70
N ILE A 279 0.68 0.38 -21.80
CA ILE A 279 0.37 1.60 -21.03
C ILE A 279 -1.06 2.08 -21.30
N GLY A 280 -1.83 2.27 -20.21
CA GLY A 280 -3.22 2.70 -20.31
C GLY A 280 -4.19 1.61 -20.76
N GLU A 281 -3.71 0.40 -21.04
CA GLU A 281 -4.54 -0.72 -21.47
C GLU A 281 -4.63 -1.81 -20.42
N TYR A 282 -3.50 -2.44 -20.08
CA TYR A 282 -3.47 -3.53 -19.09
C TYR A 282 -2.07 -3.74 -18.53
N ILE A 283 -1.98 -4.50 -17.46
CA ILE A 283 -0.74 -4.93 -16.82
C ILE A 283 -0.90 -6.32 -16.21
N VAL A 284 0.13 -7.14 -16.30
CA VAL A 284 0.28 -8.39 -15.55
C VAL A 284 1.60 -8.34 -14.78
N GLN A 285 1.53 -8.27 -13.47
CA GLN A 285 2.68 -8.18 -12.57
C GLN A 285 2.76 -9.42 -11.68
N ALA A 286 3.91 -10.10 -11.69
CA ALA A 286 4.23 -11.18 -10.77
C ALA A 286 5.26 -10.72 -9.74
N ARG A 287 5.07 -11.12 -8.48
CA ARG A 287 5.98 -10.80 -7.38
C ARG A 287 6.17 -12.01 -6.48
N ARG A 288 7.41 -12.23 -6.02
CA ARG A 288 7.76 -13.34 -5.14
C ARG A 288 8.14 -12.87 -3.74
N SER A 289 7.68 -13.64 -2.76
CA SER A 289 8.14 -13.55 -1.37
C SER A 289 8.38 -14.97 -0.84
N GLY A 290 9.62 -15.27 -0.46
CA GLY A 290 10.03 -16.63 -0.13
C GLY A 290 9.83 -17.58 -1.32
N GLU A 291 9.04 -18.62 -1.13
CA GLU A 291 8.70 -19.60 -2.17
C GLU A 291 7.34 -19.31 -2.86
N GLU A 292 6.61 -18.29 -2.40
CA GLU A 292 5.27 -17.95 -2.89
C GLU A 292 5.30 -16.85 -3.93
N TRP A 293 4.38 -16.92 -4.87
CA TRP A 293 4.19 -15.91 -5.89
C TRP A 293 2.80 -15.32 -5.84
N PHE A 294 2.74 -14.01 -6.05
CA PHE A 294 1.52 -13.23 -6.15
C PHE A 294 1.48 -12.55 -7.50
N VAL A 295 0.36 -12.70 -8.21
CA VAL A 295 0.16 -12.07 -9.51
C VAL A 295 -1.07 -11.19 -9.47
N GLY A 296 -0.94 -9.97 -9.99
CA GLY A 296 -2.04 -9.07 -10.27
C GLY A 296 -2.14 -8.82 -11.76
N ALA A 297 -3.34 -8.95 -12.32
CA ALA A 297 -3.67 -8.56 -13.69
C ALA A 297 -4.80 -7.53 -13.65
N MET A 298 -4.63 -6.41 -14.34
CA MET A 298 -5.63 -5.33 -14.42
C MET A 298 -5.82 -4.92 -15.86
N THR A 299 -7.05 -4.56 -16.24
CA THR A 299 -7.37 -3.96 -17.54
C THR A 299 -8.06 -2.61 -17.36
N ASN A 300 -8.02 -1.79 -18.39
CA ASN A 300 -8.76 -0.53 -18.47
C ASN A 300 -10.29 -0.76 -18.61
N THR A 301 -11.00 0.19 -19.20
CA THR A 301 -12.45 0.07 -19.42
C THR A 301 -12.85 -0.98 -20.48
N GLU A 302 -11.88 -1.64 -21.12
CA GLU A 302 -12.13 -2.70 -22.08
C GLU A 302 -11.89 -4.08 -21.46
N ALA A 303 -12.78 -5.04 -21.79
CA ALA A 303 -12.61 -6.43 -21.40
C ALA A 303 -11.49 -7.10 -22.22
N ARG A 304 -10.69 -7.95 -21.57
CA ARG A 304 -9.56 -8.65 -22.20
C ARG A 304 -9.49 -10.12 -21.80
N THR A 305 -8.95 -10.92 -22.69
CA THR A 305 -8.52 -12.29 -22.38
C THR A 305 -7.01 -12.35 -22.49
N ILE A 306 -6.34 -12.70 -21.40
CA ILE A 306 -4.88 -12.77 -21.30
C ILE A 306 -4.47 -14.21 -21.07
N THR A 307 -3.43 -14.66 -21.76
CA THR A 307 -2.79 -15.94 -21.50
C THR A 307 -1.56 -15.71 -20.62
N LEU A 308 -1.66 -16.07 -19.35
CA LEU A 308 -0.54 -16.04 -18.41
C LEU A 308 0.26 -17.35 -18.55
N THR A 309 1.54 -17.25 -18.95
CA THR A 309 2.49 -18.37 -18.86
C THR A 309 3.17 -18.35 -17.49
N THR A 310 3.37 -19.53 -16.90
CA THR A 310 3.90 -19.66 -15.54
C THR A 310 5.40 -19.97 -15.50
N ASP A 311 6.15 -19.45 -16.47
CA ASP A 311 7.61 -19.64 -16.60
C ASP A 311 8.41 -18.98 -15.46
N PHE A 312 7.79 -18.08 -14.71
CA PHE A 312 8.38 -17.48 -13.52
C PHE A 312 8.41 -18.45 -12.31
N LEU A 313 7.64 -19.53 -12.34
CA LEU A 313 7.64 -20.54 -11.29
C LEU A 313 8.91 -21.42 -11.36
N LYS A 314 9.32 -21.95 -10.21
CA LYS A 314 10.49 -22.85 -10.12
C LYS A 314 10.24 -24.15 -10.90
N PRO A 315 11.09 -24.49 -11.87
CA PRO A 315 10.97 -25.74 -12.61
C PRO A 315 10.97 -26.97 -11.68
N GLY A 316 10.15 -27.96 -12.03
CA GLY A 316 10.03 -29.21 -11.27
C GLY A 316 9.19 -29.12 -9.99
N THR A 317 8.76 -27.93 -9.58
CA THR A 317 7.89 -27.74 -8.42
C THR A 317 6.42 -27.67 -8.84
N LYS A 318 5.56 -28.38 -8.13
CA LYS A 318 4.10 -28.22 -8.26
C LYS A 318 3.63 -27.09 -7.34
N TYR A 319 2.66 -26.32 -7.80
CA TYR A 319 2.05 -25.24 -7.05
C TYR A 319 0.55 -25.41 -6.96
N ARG A 320 -0.02 -25.04 -5.82
CA ARG A 320 -1.44 -24.72 -5.70
C ARG A 320 -1.60 -23.25 -6.06
N VAL A 321 -2.61 -22.92 -6.83
CA VAL A 321 -2.96 -21.54 -7.16
C VAL A 321 -4.39 -21.25 -6.75
N ASN A 322 -4.57 -20.19 -5.98
CA ASN A 322 -5.86 -19.56 -5.72
C ASN A 322 -6.00 -18.41 -6.73
N LEU A 323 -6.99 -18.50 -7.59
CA LEU A 323 -7.29 -17.51 -8.62
C LEU A 323 -8.61 -16.80 -8.25
N TYR A 324 -8.57 -15.48 -8.20
CA TYR A 324 -9.67 -14.59 -7.87
C TYR A 324 -10.00 -13.76 -9.10
N GLU A 325 -11.17 -13.96 -9.70
CA GLU A 325 -11.61 -13.34 -10.96
C GLU A 325 -13.03 -12.78 -10.82
N ASP A 326 -13.34 -11.75 -11.62
CA ASP A 326 -14.70 -11.25 -11.73
C ASP A 326 -15.66 -12.28 -12.33
N ASP A 327 -16.82 -12.47 -11.71
CA ASP A 327 -17.90 -13.33 -12.23
C ASP A 327 -19.29 -12.78 -11.87
N ASP A 328 -19.95 -12.16 -12.85
CA ASP A 328 -21.31 -11.60 -12.70
C ASP A 328 -22.39 -12.64 -12.40
N LYS A 329 -22.13 -13.92 -12.71
CA LYS A 329 -23.10 -15.00 -12.48
C LYS A 329 -23.21 -15.38 -11.01
N LEU A 330 -22.23 -14.98 -10.19
CA LEU A 330 -22.28 -15.26 -8.76
C LEU A 330 -23.33 -14.42 -8.06
N ASN A 331 -24.06 -15.05 -7.14
CA ASN A 331 -25.00 -14.34 -6.27
C ASN A 331 -24.30 -13.87 -4.98
N THR A 332 -23.14 -13.20 -5.12
CA THR A 332 -22.40 -12.57 -4.04
C THR A 332 -22.34 -11.07 -4.27
N ARG A 333 -22.18 -10.28 -3.23
CA ARG A 333 -22.10 -8.81 -3.37
C ARG A 333 -20.82 -8.34 -4.05
N THR A 334 -19.75 -9.15 -4.02
CA THR A 334 -18.44 -8.80 -4.57
C THR A 334 -18.25 -9.26 -6.00
N LYS A 335 -19.03 -10.26 -6.44
CA LYS A 335 -18.94 -10.84 -7.78
C LYS A 335 -17.54 -11.35 -8.12
N VAL A 336 -16.79 -11.82 -7.12
CA VAL A 336 -15.46 -12.43 -7.30
C VAL A 336 -15.59 -13.94 -7.12
N ARG A 337 -15.12 -14.69 -8.11
CA ARG A 337 -15.00 -16.15 -8.07
C ARG A 337 -13.63 -16.53 -7.55
N THR A 338 -13.59 -17.41 -6.56
CA THR A 338 -12.37 -18.12 -6.15
C THR A 338 -12.29 -19.46 -6.88
N THR A 339 -11.13 -19.76 -7.47
CA THR A 339 -10.85 -21.03 -8.13
C THR A 339 -9.52 -21.59 -7.63
N HIS A 340 -9.51 -22.87 -7.26
CA HIS A 340 -8.31 -23.58 -6.83
C HIS A 340 -7.81 -24.53 -7.92
N LYS A 341 -6.53 -24.45 -8.27
CA LYS A 341 -5.90 -25.31 -9.29
C LYS A 341 -4.54 -25.82 -8.82
N LYS A 342 -4.08 -26.89 -9.44
CA LYS A 342 -2.69 -27.34 -9.35
C LYS A 342 -2.01 -27.08 -10.69
N ILE A 343 -0.84 -26.50 -10.65
CA ILE A 343 -0.07 -26.11 -11.84
C ILE A 343 1.43 -26.34 -11.61
N LYS A 344 2.22 -26.24 -12.66
CA LYS A 344 3.68 -26.26 -12.67
C LYS A 344 4.23 -25.17 -13.60
N ALA A 345 5.53 -24.94 -13.52
CA ALA A 345 6.21 -24.03 -14.44
C ALA A 345 5.95 -24.42 -15.90
N GLY A 346 5.69 -23.43 -16.75
CA GLY A 346 5.36 -23.60 -18.16
C GLY A 346 3.89 -23.86 -18.47
N ASP A 347 3.05 -24.09 -17.48
CA ASP A 347 1.60 -24.19 -17.68
C ASP A 347 1.02 -22.82 -18.11
N LYS A 348 -0.12 -22.86 -18.81
CA LYS A 348 -0.82 -21.65 -19.25
C LYS A 348 -2.15 -21.51 -18.52
N LEU A 349 -2.41 -20.30 -18.03
CA LEU A 349 -3.68 -19.91 -17.44
C LEU A 349 -4.34 -18.85 -18.32
N THR A 350 -5.62 -19.02 -18.59
CA THR A 350 -6.42 -17.98 -19.27
C THR A 350 -7.10 -17.14 -18.23
N LEU A 351 -6.82 -15.84 -18.22
CA LEU A 351 -7.46 -14.83 -17.36
C LEU A 351 -8.48 -14.06 -18.20
N LYS A 352 -9.73 -14.02 -17.75
CA LYS A 352 -10.81 -13.29 -18.42
C LYS A 352 -11.12 -12.03 -17.62
N LEU A 353 -10.52 -10.93 -17.99
CA LEU A 353 -10.72 -9.64 -17.35
C LEU A 353 -11.95 -8.95 -17.95
N LYS A 354 -12.88 -8.54 -17.13
CA LYS A 354 -14.04 -7.74 -17.53
C LYS A 354 -13.61 -6.29 -17.81
N SER A 355 -14.50 -5.50 -18.39
CA SER A 355 -14.36 -4.05 -18.41
C SER A 355 -14.07 -3.52 -17.01
N SER A 356 -13.03 -2.72 -16.84
CA SER A 356 -12.54 -2.21 -15.56
C SER A 356 -12.23 -3.32 -14.53
N GLY A 357 -11.93 -4.52 -15.01
CA GLY A 357 -11.77 -5.73 -14.22
C GLY A 357 -10.32 -6.09 -13.92
N GLY A 358 -10.16 -7.16 -13.18
CA GLY A 358 -8.86 -7.71 -12.81
C GLY A 358 -8.92 -9.18 -12.45
N ALA A 359 -7.74 -9.71 -12.17
CA ALA A 359 -7.56 -11.03 -11.57
C ALA A 359 -6.38 -11.00 -10.60
N ALA A 360 -6.52 -11.66 -9.47
CA ALA A 360 -5.46 -11.84 -8.51
C ALA A 360 -5.15 -13.34 -8.34
N LEU A 361 -3.87 -13.70 -8.24
CA LEU A 361 -3.47 -15.10 -8.11
C LEU A 361 -2.42 -15.23 -6.99
N HIS A 362 -2.59 -16.26 -6.17
CA HIS A 362 -1.63 -16.63 -5.15
C HIS A 362 -1.15 -18.07 -5.38
N PHE A 363 0.15 -18.24 -5.59
CA PHE A 363 0.79 -19.51 -5.87
C PHE A 363 1.60 -19.95 -4.66
N THR A 364 1.28 -21.12 -4.11
CA THR A 364 1.99 -21.75 -3.00
C THR A 364 2.57 -23.10 -3.43
N PRO A 365 3.83 -23.45 -3.09
CA PRO A 365 4.35 -24.78 -3.38
C PRO A 365 3.45 -25.88 -2.79
N ASP A 366 3.14 -26.90 -3.60
CA ASP A 366 2.38 -28.06 -3.16
C ASP A 366 3.38 -29.08 -2.58
N LYS A 367 3.60 -28.97 -1.27
CA LYS A 367 4.52 -29.87 -0.51
C LYS A 367 3.92 -31.24 -0.29
#